data_090d4ebdfbb8b4de9ff4b0ae3aa9434f
#
_entry.id   090d4ebdfbb8b4de9ff4b0ae3aa9434f
#
_cell.length_a   1.000
_cell.length_b   1.000
_cell.length_c   1.000
_cell.angle_alpha   90.00
_cell.angle_beta   90.00
_cell.angle_gamma   90.00
#
_symmetry.space_group_name_H-M   'P 1'
#
loop_
_entity.id
_entity.type
_entity.pdbx_description
1 polymer ?
#
loop_
_entity_poly.entity_id
_entity_poly.type
_entity_poly.pdbx_seq_one_letter_code
_entity_poly.pdbx_strand_id
1 'polypeptide(L)'
;MKKRTKIGQFMYDFTDKVCKGIMKHRWLIYLLNYTWGILTTIAGWVMYGFCLLFLKKYIGEKGKFMHCHYLKIFDNWGGLEMGINFFTDRTPSLHTQYHECGHTIQNALYGPLFIFLIAIPSAIRYWYRELYTRKHKQDPNFYLPSYDLIWFEGSASDLGTYYHNNFNK
;
A
#
# COMPACT_ATOMS: atom_id res chain seq x y z
N MET A 1 -8.33 23.64 1.95
CA MET A 1 -7.68 22.36 1.64
C MET A 1 -6.15 22.54 1.61
N LYS A 2 -5.38 21.79 2.43
CA LYS A 2 -3.91 21.77 2.30
C LYS A 2 -3.56 21.10 0.96
N LYS A 3 -2.72 21.76 0.16
CA LYS A 3 -2.21 21.21 -1.12
C LYS A 3 -0.88 20.50 -0.88
N ARG A 4 -0.54 19.55 -1.77
CA ARG A 4 0.81 18.96 -1.80
C ARG A 4 1.86 20.05 -2.04
N THR A 5 3.08 19.83 -1.55
CA THR A 5 4.23 20.69 -1.93
C THR A 5 4.52 20.55 -3.43
N LYS A 6 5.22 21.49 -4.04
CA LYS A 6 5.60 21.42 -5.47
C LYS A 6 6.35 20.12 -5.80
N ILE A 7 7.31 19.73 -4.94
CA ILE A 7 8.05 18.45 -5.10
C ILE A 7 7.12 17.26 -4.93
N GLY A 8 6.25 17.27 -3.91
CA GLY A 8 5.28 16.20 -3.70
C GLY A 8 4.28 16.06 -4.86
N GLN A 9 3.86 17.16 -5.48
CA GLN A 9 3.00 17.09 -6.66
C GLN A 9 3.76 16.52 -7.87
N PHE A 10 4.99 16.96 -8.10
CA PHE A 10 5.85 16.41 -9.16
C PHE A 10 6.05 14.90 -9.01
N MET A 11 6.39 14.43 -7.79
CA MET A 11 6.57 13.00 -7.51
C MET A 11 5.28 12.20 -7.71
N TYR A 12 4.15 12.77 -7.31
CA TYR A 12 2.84 12.17 -7.55
C TYR A 12 2.56 12.01 -9.05
N ASP A 13 2.69 13.09 -9.83
CA ASP A 13 2.40 13.10 -11.27
C ASP A 13 3.34 12.14 -12.03
N PHE A 14 4.63 12.13 -11.67
CA PHE A 14 5.62 11.21 -12.23
C PHE A 14 5.23 9.75 -11.95
N THR A 15 4.96 9.42 -10.67
CA THR A 15 4.59 8.07 -10.26
C THR A 15 3.32 7.61 -10.95
N ASP A 16 2.29 8.43 -10.95
CA ASP A 16 1.00 8.13 -11.58
C ASP A 16 1.16 7.85 -13.07
N LYS A 17 1.89 8.71 -13.79
CA LYS A 17 2.13 8.56 -15.22
C LYS A 17 2.88 7.28 -15.57
N VAL A 18 3.99 7.00 -14.87
CA VAL A 18 4.83 5.83 -15.17
C VAL A 18 4.13 4.53 -14.77
N CYS A 19 3.50 4.50 -13.60
CA CYS A 19 2.76 3.33 -13.14
C CYS A 19 1.57 2.99 -14.06
N LYS A 20 0.83 3.98 -14.55
CA LYS A 20 -0.22 3.77 -15.56
C LYS A 20 0.34 3.21 -16.87
N GLY A 21 1.56 3.58 -17.24
CA GLY A 21 2.29 2.97 -18.36
C GLY A 21 2.60 1.48 -18.12
N ILE A 22 3.10 1.12 -16.94
CA ILE A 22 3.36 -0.26 -16.52
C ILE A 22 2.07 -1.09 -16.55
N MET A 23 0.98 -0.55 -16.03
CA MET A 23 -0.32 -1.23 -15.94
C MET A 23 -0.92 -1.62 -17.30
N LYS A 24 -0.62 -0.90 -18.38
CA LYS A 24 -1.06 -1.28 -19.73
C LYS A 24 -0.56 -2.66 -20.13
N HIS A 25 0.56 -3.10 -19.58
CA HIS A 25 1.14 -4.41 -19.77
C HIS A 25 1.17 -5.16 -18.43
N ARG A 26 0.03 -5.69 -18.00
CA ARG A 26 -0.19 -6.31 -16.67
C ARG A 26 0.92 -7.27 -16.24
N TRP A 27 1.51 -8.01 -17.18
CA TRP A 27 2.63 -8.92 -16.91
C TRP A 27 3.89 -8.20 -16.41
N LEU A 28 4.08 -6.90 -16.77
CA LEU A 28 5.19 -6.10 -16.25
C LEU A 28 5.12 -5.89 -14.74
N ILE A 29 3.91 -5.80 -14.16
CA ILE A 29 3.75 -5.67 -12.69
C ILE A 29 4.38 -6.90 -12.02
N TYR A 30 4.09 -8.10 -12.53
CA TYR A 30 4.67 -9.34 -12.00
C TYR A 30 6.17 -9.41 -12.26
N LEU A 31 6.59 -9.20 -13.51
CA LEU A 31 8.00 -9.24 -13.88
C LEU A 31 8.83 -8.30 -12.98
N LEU A 32 8.42 -7.04 -12.85
CA LEU A 32 9.16 -6.05 -12.07
C LEU A 32 9.15 -6.36 -10.57
N ASN A 33 8.03 -6.84 -10.01
CA ASN A 33 8.00 -7.25 -8.61
C ASN A 33 8.87 -8.50 -8.33
N TYR A 34 8.96 -9.45 -9.28
CA TYR A 34 9.79 -10.65 -9.13
C TYR A 34 11.25 -10.49 -9.58
N THR A 35 11.62 -9.33 -10.11
CA THR A 35 13.01 -9.02 -10.50
C THR A 35 13.53 -7.79 -9.75
N TRP A 36 13.12 -6.61 -10.18
CA TRP A 36 13.53 -5.32 -9.62
C TRP A 36 13.03 -5.10 -8.18
N GLY A 37 11.77 -5.43 -7.87
CA GLY A 37 11.15 -5.36 -6.54
C GLY A 37 11.28 -6.64 -5.72
N ILE A 38 12.27 -7.52 -6.05
CA ILE A 38 12.37 -8.88 -5.47
C ILE A 38 12.55 -8.88 -3.95
N LEU A 39 13.24 -7.90 -3.39
CA LEU A 39 13.52 -7.85 -1.94
C LEU A 39 12.24 -7.77 -1.11
N THR A 40 11.34 -6.86 -1.46
CA THR A 40 10.03 -6.72 -0.80
C THR A 40 9.14 -7.92 -1.10
N THR A 41 9.21 -8.46 -2.31
CA THR A 41 8.43 -9.65 -2.70
C THR A 41 8.84 -10.89 -1.93
N ILE A 42 10.15 -11.14 -1.73
CA ILE A 42 10.63 -12.25 -0.89
C ILE A 42 10.20 -12.03 0.56
N ALA A 43 10.39 -10.82 1.10
CA ALA A 43 9.95 -10.50 2.45
C ALA A 43 8.44 -10.74 2.64
N GLY A 44 7.62 -10.37 1.66
CA GLY A 44 6.19 -10.62 1.64
C GLY A 44 5.83 -12.10 1.66
N TRP A 45 6.49 -12.93 0.85
CA TRP A 45 6.27 -14.37 0.86
C TRP A 45 6.74 -15.03 2.15
N VAL A 46 7.86 -14.60 2.73
CA VAL A 46 8.32 -15.07 4.04
C VAL A 46 7.31 -14.73 5.12
N MET A 47 6.83 -13.49 5.16
CA MET A 47 5.80 -13.06 6.11
C MET A 47 4.49 -13.84 5.90
N TYR A 48 4.06 -14.03 4.65
CA TYR A 48 2.87 -14.80 4.32
C TYR A 48 2.96 -16.24 4.85
N GLY A 49 4.09 -16.91 4.58
CA GLY A 49 4.37 -18.25 5.10
C GLY A 49 4.43 -18.30 6.63
N PHE A 50 5.08 -17.33 7.25
CA PHE A 50 5.14 -17.20 8.71
C PHE A 50 3.73 -17.10 9.32
N CYS A 51 2.89 -16.24 8.76
CA CYS A 51 1.51 -16.11 9.23
C CYS A 51 0.73 -17.43 9.09
N LEU A 52 0.88 -18.14 7.97
CA LEU A 52 0.20 -19.42 7.76
C LEU A 52 0.66 -20.51 8.74
N LEU A 53 1.92 -20.51 9.14
CA LEU A 53 2.48 -21.52 10.05
C LEU A 53 2.20 -21.19 11.53
N PHE A 54 2.46 -19.96 11.94
CA PHE A 54 2.50 -19.59 13.36
C PHE A 54 1.29 -18.78 13.82
N LEU A 55 0.60 -18.06 12.90
CA LEU A 55 -0.49 -17.15 13.24
C LEU A 55 -1.85 -17.61 12.68
N LYS A 56 -1.97 -18.90 12.31
CA LYS A 56 -3.15 -19.46 11.65
C LYS A 56 -4.49 -19.11 12.34
N LYS A 57 -4.52 -19.10 13.67
CA LYS A 57 -5.73 -18.77 14.46
C LYS A 57 -6.20 -17.31 14.29
N TYR A 58 -5.33 -16.41 13.86
CA TYR A 58 -5.65 -14.99 13.67
C TYR A 58 -6.04 -14.66 12.23
N ILE A 59 -5.88 -15.60 11.30
CA ILE A 59 -6.22 -15.42 9.90
C ILE A 59 -7.73 -15.50 9.74
N GLY A 60 -8.31 -14.45 9.15
CA GLY A 60 -9.72 -14.43 8.75
C GLY A 60 -9.91 -15.01 7.36
N GLU A 61 -9.17 -14.49 6.39
CA GLU A 61 -9.29 -14.85 4.98
C GLU A 61 -7.96 -14.70 4.25
N LYS A 62 -7.77 -15.47 3.20
CA LYS A 62 -6.64 -15.35 2.27
C LYS A 62 -7.09 -15.59 0.83
N GLY A 63 -6.43 -14.97 -0.13
CA GLY A 63 -6.80 -15.14 -1.53
C GLY A 63 -5.99 -14.25 -2.48
N LYS A 64 -6.63 -13.96 -3.60
CA LYS A 64 -6.13 -13.00 -4.59
C LYS A 64 -7.10 -11.85 -4.72
N PHE A 65 -6.56 -10.66 -4.82
CA PHE A 65 -7.30 -9.44 -5.09
C PHE A 65 -6.56 -8.64 -6.16
N MET A 66 -7.20 -8.46 -7.30
CA MET A 66 -6.57 -7.88 -8.49
C MET A 66 -5.32 -8.69 -8.92
N HIS A 67 -4.13 -8.07 -8.89
CA HIS A 67 -2.85 -8.70 -9.20
C HIS A 67 -2.08 -9.16 -7.96
N CYS A 68 -2.63 -8.96 -6.75
CA CYS A 68 -1.97 -9.21 -5.48
C CYS A 68 -2.46 -10.49 -4.80
N HIS A 69 -1.63 -11.07 -3.95
CA HIS A 69 -2.06 -12.03 -2.93
C HIS A 69 -2.34 -11.28 -1.64
N TYR A 70 -3.41 -11.64 -0.93
CA TYR A 70 -3.72 -11.02 0.34
C TYR A 70 -3.88 -12.01 1.47
N LEU A 71 -3.67 -11.51 2.67
CA LEU A 71 -3.96 -12.19 3.93
C LEU A 71 -4.64 -11.20 4.88
N LYS A 72 -5.89 -11.50 5.25
CA LYS A 72 -6.62 -10.76 6.28
C LYS A 72 -6.27 -11.34 7.65
N ILE A 73 -5.63 -10.57 8.50
CA ILE A 73 -5.11 -11.03 9.79
C ILE A 73 -5.26 -9.94 10.86
N PHE A 74 -5.60 -10.35 12.09
CA PHE A 74 -5.89 -9.46 13.21
C PHE A 74 -7.06 -8.51 12.93
N ASP A 75 -7.34 -7.60 13.86
CA ASP A 75 -8.42 -6.62 13.76
C ASP A 75 -7.88 -5.21 14.04
N ASN A 76 -8.48 -4.19 13.39
CA ASN A 76 -8.27 -2.78 13.68
C ASN A 76 -6.80 -2.27 13.56
N TRP A 77 -6.10 -2.63 12.50
CA TRP A 77 -4.71 -2.18 12.33
C TRP A 77 -4.38 -1.52 10.97
N GLY A 78 -5.21 -1.69 9.95
CA GLY A 78 -5.02 -1.11 8.63
C GLY A 78 -4.49 -2.09 7.58
N GLY A 79 -3.41 -1.75 6.90
CA GLY A 79 -2.80 -2.58 5.86
C GLY A 79 -1.29 -2.43 5.79
N LEU A 80 -0.65 -3.38 5.13
CA LEU A 80 0.78 -3.43 4.87
C LEU A 80 1.04 -4.15 3.55
N GLU A 81 1.63 -3.46 2.61
CA GLU A 81 2.13 -4.05 1.37
C GLU A 81 3.56 -4.57 1.55
N MET A 82 3.85 -5.73 0.93
CA MET A 82 5.20 -6.31 0.82
C MET A 82 5.35 -7.00 -0.55
N GLY A 83 5.71 -6.22 -1.56
CA GLY A 83 5.91 -6.69 -2.92
C GLY A 83 4.62 -7.08 -3.63
N ILE A 84 4.44 -8.36 -3.97
CA ILE A 84 3.20 -8.87 -4.59
C ILE A 84 2.15 -9.30 -3.57
N ASN A 85 2.47 -9.18 -2.28
CA ASN A 85 1.60 -9.57 -1.18
C ASN A 85 1.15 -8.33 -0.41
N PHE A 86 -0.08 -8.34 0.09
CA PHE A 86 -0.49 -7.39 1.10
C PHE A 86 -1.24 -8.07 2.26
N PHE A 87 -1.18 -7.42 3.39
CA PHE A 87 -1.80 -7.86 4.64
C PHE A 87 -2.74 -6.76 5.11
N THR A 88 -3.93 -7.14 5.58
CA THR A 88 -4.90 -6.17 6.10
C THR A 88 -5.57 -6.72 7.36
N ASP A 89 -6.31 -5.85 8.05
CA ASP A 89 -7.22 -6.34 9.07
C ASP A 89 -8.30 -7.26 8.47
N ARG A 90 -9.08 -7.90 9.34
CA ARG A 90 -10.07 -8.93 8.90
C ARG A 90 -11.22 -8.34 8.10
N THR A 91 -11.53 -7.06 8.29
CA THR A 91 -12.67 -6.37 7.66
C THR A 91 -12.22 -5.09 6.95
N PRO A 92 -11.26 -5.18 6.00
CA PRO A 92 -10.72 -4.00 5.35
C PRO A 92 -11.79 -3.36 4.45
N SER A 93 -11.78 -2.03 4.37
CA SER A 93 -12.54 -1.33 3.35
C SER A 93 -12.02 -1.68 1.94
N LEU A 94 -12.86 -1.53 0.92
CA LEU A 94 -12.39 -1.64 -0.47
C LEU A 94 -11.30 -0.62 -0.77
N HIS A 95 -11.40 0.58 -0.20
CA HIS A 95 -10.36 1.61 -0.32
C HIS A 95 -9.00 1.12 0.20
N THR A 96 -8.96 0.48 1.38
CA THR A 96 -7.73 -0.11 1.93
C THR A 96 -7.14 -1.15 0.98
N GLN A 97 -7.97 -2.04 0.45
CA GLN A 97 -7.49 -3.08 -0.47
C GLN A 97 -6.95 -2.49 -1.79
N TYR A 98 -7.61 -1.48 -2.35
CA TYR A 98 -7.09 -0.75 -3.53
C TYR A 98 -5.77 -0.05 -3.20
N HIS A 99 -5.69 0.59 -2.05
CA HIS A 99 -4.50 1.30 -1.59
C HIS A 99 -3.28 0.36 -1.50
N GLU A 100 -3.41 -0.79 -0.85
CA GLU A 100 -2.32 -1.77 -0.75
C GLU A 100 -1.92 -2.33 -2.13
N CYS A 101 -2.89 -2.61 -3.01
CA CYS A 101 -2.59 -2.99 -4.40
C CYS A 101 -1.88 -1.86 -5.18
N GLY A 102 -2.17 -0.60 -4.88
CA GLY A 102 -1.48 0.54 -5.46
C GLY A 102 -0.01 0.60 -5.06
N HIS A 103 0.32 0.28 -3.81
CA HIS A 103 1.70 0.16 -3.35
C HIS A 103 2.47 -0.95 -4.07
N THR A 104 1.85 -2.08 -4.41
CA THR A 104 2.48 -3.12 -5.24
C THR A 104 2.90 -2.61 -6.61
N ILE A 105 2.11 -1.70 -7.21
CA ILE A 105 2.45 -1.08 -8.49
C ILE A 105 3.59 -0.07 -8.31
N GLN A 106 3.62 0.67 -7.21
CA GLN A 106 4.75 1.54 -6.87
C GLN A 106 6.02 0.72 -6.60
N ASN A 107 5.92 -0.45 -5.96
CA ASN A 107 7.05 -1.34 -5.76
C ASN A 107 7.62 -1.83 -7.10
N ALA A 108 6.79 -2.14 -8.08
CA ALA A 108 7.22 -2.46 -9.44
C ALA A 108 8.01 -1.30 -10.09
N LEU A 109 7.65 -0.04 -9.83
CA LEU A 109 8.37 1.11 -10.34
C LEU A 109 9.68 1.36 -9.59
N TYR A 110 9.63 1.40 -8.26
CA TYR A 110 10.76 1.86 -7.44
C TYR A 110 11.73 0.73 -7.04
N GLY A 111 11.29 -0.53 -7.09
CA GLY A 111 12.12 -1.68 -6.73
C GLY A 111 12.75 -1.56 -5.33
N PRO A 112 14.09 -1.71 -5.19
CA PRO A 112 14.75 -1.59 -3.89
C PRO A 112 14.60 -0.23 -3.25
N LEU A 113 14.42 0.84 -4.05
CA LEU A 113 14.20 2.20 -3.54
C LEU A 113 12.84 2.36 -2.88
N PHE A 114 11.87 1.48 -3.17
CA PHE A 114 10.55 1.50 -2.55
C PHE A 114 10.63 1.50 -1.02
N ILE A 115 11.55 0.71 -0.47
CA ILE A 115 11.74 0.60 0.99
C ILE A 115 12.04 1.98 1.61
N PHE A 116 12.94 2.75 0.99
CA PHE A 116 13.40 4.03 1.52
C PHE A 116 12.47 5.20 1.16
N LEU A 117 11.90 5.19 -0.03
CA LEU A 117 11.07 6.29 -0.53
C LEU A 117 9.61 6.21 -0.09
N ILE A 118 9.11 5.00 0.19
CA ILE A 118 7.69 4.76 0.45
C ILE A 118 7.49 3.97 1.75
N ALA A 119 8.00 2.74 1.86
CA ALA A 119 7.64 1.84 2.96
C ALA A 119 8.04 2.41 4.34
N ILE A 120 9.29 2.86 4.51
CA ILE A 120 9.74 3.47 5.77
C ILE A 120 9.00 4.80 6.05
N PRO A 121 8.91 5.78 5.12
CA PRO A 121 8.13 6.99 5.34
C PRO A 121 6.64 6.73 5.64
N SER A 122 6.02 5.75 4.99
CA SER A 122 4.63 5.34 5.25
C SER A 122 4.49 4.80 6.67
N ALA A 123 5.36 3.88 7.10
CA ALA A 123 5.35 3.33 8.45
C ALA A 123 5.54 4.42 9.52
N ILE A 124 6.50 5.33 9.34
CA ILE A 124 6.73 6.46 10.25
C ILE A 124 5.48 7.33 10.31
N ARG A 125 4.87 7.64 9.16
CA ARG A 125 3.65 8.44 9.07
C ARG A 125 2.48 7.77 9.78
N TYR A 126 2.29 6.46 9.58
CA TYR A 126 1.25 5.68 10.25
C TYR A 126 1.39 5.78 11.77
N TRP A 127 2.55 5.46 12.32
CA TRP A 127 2.80 5.51 13.76
C TRP A 127 2.70 6.92 14.33
N TYR A 128 3.21 7.92 13.63
CA TYR A 128 3.06 9.32 14.03
C TYR A 128 1.58 9.72 14.14
N ARG A 129 0.77 9.38 13.14
CA ARG A 129 -0.66 9.69 13.14
C ARG A 129 -1.40 8.96 14.24
N GLU A 130 -1.09 7.70 14.47
CA GLU A 130 -1.69 6.89 15.53
C GLU A 130 -1.39 7.47 16.91
N LEU A 131 -0.14 7.78 17.19
CA LEU A 131 0.28 8.40 18.46
C LEU A 131 -0.32 9.79 18.63
N TYR A 132 -0.35 10.59 17.57
CA TYR A 132 -0.92 11.93 17.61
C TYR A 132 -2.44 11.90 17.85
N THR A 133 -3.14 10.98 17.20
CA THR A 133 -4.59 10.76 17.41
C THR A 133 -4.88 10.34 18.85
N ARG A 134 -4.13 9.39 19.38
CA ARG A 134 -4.29 8.94 20.78
C ARG A 134 -4.11 10.07 21.77
N LYS A 135 -3.11 10.92 21.56
CA LYS A 135 -2.80 12.06 22.43
C LYS A 135 -3.88 13.15 22.41
N HIS A 136 -4.53 13.38 21.27
CA HIS A 136 -5.48 14.47 21.07
C HIS A 136 -6.94 14.01 20.94
N LYS A 137 -7.24 12.76 21.32
CA LYS A 137 -8.57 12.15 21.16
C LYS A 137 -9.71 12.95 21.83
N GLN A 138 -9.41 13.73 22.86
CA GLN A 138 -10.40 14.51 23.61
C GLN A 138 -10.47 15.99 23.17
N ASP A 139 -9.63 16.42 22.21
CA ASP A 139 -9.65 17.80 21.72
C ASP A 139 -10.75 17.97 20.66
N PRO A 140 -11.80 18.78 20.91
CA PRO A 140 -12.88 18.99 19.94
C PRO A 140 -12.42 19.68 18.65
N ASN A 141 -11.28 20.37 18.67
CA ASN A 141 -10.68 21.03 17.50
C ASN A 141 -9.63 20.15 16.82
N PHE A 142 -9.52 18.89 17.23
CA PHE A 142 -8.56 17.97 16.67
C PHE A 142 -8.78 17.75 15.16
N TYR A 143 -7.76 17.99 14.36
CA TYR A 143 -7.78 17.79 12.93
C TYR A 143 -6.46 17.20 12.44
N LEU A 144 -6.56 16.10 11.72
CA LEU A 144 -5.45 15.55 10.93
C LEU A 144 -5.74 15.71 9.43
N PRO A 145 -4.77 16.22 8.65
CA PRO A 145 -4.88 16.23 7.21
C PRO A 145 -5.11 14.82 6.65
N SER A 146 -5.79 14.70 5.50
CA SER A 146 -6.01 13.41 4.84
C SER A 146 -4.72 12.60 4.77
N TYR A 147 -4.82 11.29 4.96
CA TYR A 147 -3.71 10.36 4.79
C TYR A 147 -3.13 10.43 3.38
N ASP A 148 -3.98 10.50 2.38
CA ASP A 148 -3.64 10.56 0.94
C ASP A 148 -3.05 11.91 0.48
N LEU A 149 -2.88 12.87 1.39
CA LEU A 149 -2.27 14.15 1.02
C LEU A 149 -0.79 14.03 0.64
N ILE A 150 -0.07 13.08 1.25
CA ILE A 150 1.32 12.83 0.87
C ILE A 150 1.36 12.07 -0.47
N TRP A 151 2.37 12.35 -1.29
CA TRP A 151 2.39 11.92 -2.68
C TRP A 151 2.31 10.40 -2.86
N PHE A 152 3.04 9.63 -2.07
CA PHE A 152 3.07 8.18 -2.21
C PHE A 152 1.77 7.51 -1.74
N GLU A 153 1.14 8.00 -0.67
CA GLU A 153 -0.14 7.44 -0.20
C GLU A 153 -1.29 7.77 -1.16
N GLY A 154 -1.39 9.04 -1.56
CA GLY A 154 -2.43 9.44 -2.51
C GLY A 154 -2.27 8.77 -3.87
N SER A 155 -1.03 8.63 -4.36
CA SER A 155 -0.76 7.90 -5.59
C SER A 155 -1.11 6.41 -5.47
N ALA A 156 -0.86 5.75 -4.33
CA ALA A 156 -1.26 4.36 -4.13
C ALA A 156 -2.78 4.17 -4.22
N SER A 157 -3.55 5.00 -3.51
CA SER A 157 -5.03 4.97 -3.54
C SER A 157 -5.57 5.16 -4.97
N ASP A 158 -5.02 6.12 -5.71
CA ASP A 158 -5.47 6.42 -7.07
C ASP A 158 -5.06 5.33 -8.06
N LEU A 159 -3.84 4.77 -7.95
CA LEU A 159 -3.35 3.69 -8.81
C LEU A 159 -4.15 2.41 -8.62
N GLY A 160 -4.44 2.01 -7.37
CA GLY A 160 -5.25 0.84 -7.10
C GLY A 160 -6.67 0.98 -7.63
N THR A 161 -7.29 2.15 -7.40
CA THR A 161 -8.61 2.47 -7.95
C THR A 161 -8.61 2.47 -9.48
N TYR A 162 -7.60 3.08 -10.10
CA TYR A 162 -7.45 3.09 -11.56
C TYR A 162 -7.29 1.67 -12.13
N TYR A 163 -6.47 0.82 -11.49
CA TYR A 163 -6.30 -0.57 -11.91
C TYR A 163 -7.61 -1.33 -11.87
N HIS A 164 -8.35 -1.21 -10.76
CA HIS A 164 -9.64 -1.87 -10.60
C HIS A 164 -10.61 -1.47 -11.74
N ASN A 165 -10.75 -0.18 -11.98
CA ASN A 165 -11.73 0.33 -12.95
C ASN A 165 -11.40 -0.03 -14.41
N ASN A 166 -10.12 -0.23 -14.74
CA ASN A 166 -9.68 -0.43 -16.13
C ASN A 166 -9.27 -1.86 -16.47
N PHE A 167 -8.87 -2.66 -15.49
CA PHE A 167 -8.23 -3.97 -15.75
C PHE A 167 -8.84 -5.14 -14.96
N ASN A 168 -9.75 -4.90 -14.05
CA ASN A 168 -10.36 -5.94 -13.22
C ASN A 168 -11.81 -6.26 -13.64
N LYS A 169 -12.06 -6.24 -14.96
CA LYS A 169 -13.34 -6.63 -15.58
C LYS A 169 -13.37 -8.14 -15.82
#